data_f47a168815453609bb27b83546e86e17
#
_entry.id   f47a168815453609bb27b83546e86e17
#
_cell.length_a   1.000
_cell.length_b   1.000
_cell.length_c   1.000
_cell.angle_alpha   90.00
_cell.angle_beta   90.00
_cell.angle_gamma   90.00
#
_symmetry.space_group_name_H-M   'P 1'
#
loop_
_entity.id
_entity.type
_entity.pdbx_description
1 polymer ?
#
loop_
_entity_poly.entity_id
_entity_poly.type
_entity_poly.pdbx_seq_one_letter_code
_entity_poly.pdbx_strand_id
1 'polypeptide(L)'
;MKSVNKIPTSKVQRASKLIKTGAKVGGNYVKYYANRVTKSKEEANQILNADNAEDIYDGLKDLKGSALKVAQMMSMDKSILPKEYVEKFSLSQFSVPPLSGPLISKTFKQNFGKNPQELYDSFDNKAIHAASI
;
A
#
# COMPACT_ATOMS: atom_id res chain seq x y z
N MET A 1 5.59 -9.59 8.16
CA MET A 1 4.64 -8.69 7.49
C MET A 1 3.22 -9.13 7.83
N LYS A 2 2.33 -8.19 8.17
CA LYS A 2 0.92 -8.53 8.45
C LYS A 2 0.21 -8.92 7.15
N SER A 3 -0.54 -10.02 7.18
CA SER A 3 -1.36 -10.45 6.05
C SER A 3 -2.57 -9.54 5.85
N VAL A 4 -3.06 -9.45 4.61
CA VAL A 4 -4.24 -8.67 4.27
C VAL A 4 -5.49 -9.54 4.39
N ASN A 5 -6.43 -9.12 5.23
CA ASN A 5 -7.68 -9.84 5.48
C ASN A 5 -8.83 -9.39 4.56
N LYS A 6 -8.69 -8.23 3.91
CA LYS A 6 -9.72 -7.67 3.03
C LYS A 6 -9.10 -6.79 1.96
N ILE A 7 -9.52 -6.99 0.72
CA ILE A 7 -9.18 -6.12 -0.40
C ILE A 7 -10.38 -5.20 -0.67
N PRO A 8 -10.19 -3.88 -0.81
CA PRO A 8 -11.28 -2.98 -1.19
C PRO A 8 -11.68 -3.23 -2.64
N THR A 9 -12.84 -3.86 -2.84
CA THR A 9 -13.35 -4.24 -4.17
C THR A 9 -14.38 -3.26 -4.70
N SER A 10 -15.14 -2.60 -3.83
CA SER A 10 -16.14 -1.63 -4.27
C SER A 10 -15.53 -0.24 -4.54
N LYS A 11 -16.14 0.50 -5.47
CA LYS A 11 -15.75 1.90 -5.77
C LYS A 11 -15.78 2.78 -4.53
N VAL A 12 -16.78 2.61 -3.65
CA VAL A 12 -16.92 3.36 -2.40
C VAL A 12 -15.79 3.07 -1.42
N GLN A 13 -15.41 1.79 -1.24
CA GLN A 13 -14.31 1.41 -0.37
C GLN A 13 -12.97 1.97 -0.88
N ARG A 14 -12.74 1.94 -2.19
CA ARG A 14 -11.53 2.50 -2.80
C ARG A 14 -11.49 4.02 -2.67
N ALA A 15 -12.61 4.71 -2.94
CA ALA A 15 -12.71 6.16 -2.77
C ALA A 15 -12.49 6.57 -1.31
N SER A 16 -13.07 5.86 -0.34
CA SER A 16 -12.85 6.10 1.09
C SER A 16 -11.38 5.99 1.48
N LYS A 17 -10.64 5.02 0.96
CA LYS A 17 -9.19 4.87 1.19
C LYS A 17 -8.42 6.07 0.63
N LEU A 18 -8.74 6.50 -0.59
CA LEU A 18 -8.09 7.67 -1.21
C LEU A 18 -8.38 8.96 -0.43
N ILE A 19 -9.62 9.18 0.00
CA ILE A 19 -9.99 10.34 0.83
C ILE A 19 -9.21 10.33 2.14
N LYS A 20 -9.09 9.18 2.80
CA LYS A 20 -8.32 9.03 4.04
C LYS A 20 -6.84 9.35 3.82
N THR A 21 -6.25 8.86 2.73
CA THR A 21 -4.86 9.18 2.37
C THR A 21 -4.71 10.68 2.10
N GLY A 22 -5.63 11.30 1.35
CA GLY A 22 -5.63 12.73 1.10
C GLY A 22 -5.73 13.57 2.38
N ALA A 23 -6.55 13.15 3.34
CA ALA A 23 -6.66 13.82 4.64
C ALA A 23 -5.35 13.76 5.45
N LYS A 24 -4.64 12.63 5.42
CA LYS A 24 -3.33 12.49 6.06
C LYS A 24 -2.29 13.42 5.41
N VAL A 25 -2.21 13.41 4.07
CA VAL A 25 -1.35 14.31 3.33
C VAL A 25 -1.65 15.78 3.67
N GLY A 26 -2.93 16.16 3.74
CA GLY A 26 -3.34 17.50 4.19
C GLY A 26 -2.83 17.83 5.60
N GLY A 27 -2.91 16.88 6.54
CA GLY A 27 -2.36 17.01 7.89
C GLY A 27 -0.84 17.20 7.89
N ASN A 28 -0.11 16.52 7.00
CA ASN A 28 1.33 16.67 6.86
C ASN A 28 1.73 18.08 6.39
N TYR A 29 0.91 18.73 5.54
CA TYR A 29 1.13 20.13 5.19
C TYR A 29 0.90 21.08 6.38
N VAL A 30 -0.08 20.84 7.22
CA VAL A 30 -0.26 21.61 8.46
C VAL A 30 0.97 21.45 9.35
N LYS A 31 1.46 20.23 9.53
CA LYS A 31 2.70 19.94 10.24
C LYS A 31 3.92 20.64 9.62
N TYR A 32 4.00 20.70 8.30
CA TYR A 32 5.05 21.42 7.60
C TYR A 32 5.08 22.90 7.98
N TYR A 33 3.94 23.59 7.96
CA TYR A 33 3.89 24.99 8.35
C TYR A 33 4.28 25.21 9.82
N ALA A 34 3.90 24.31 10.72
CA ALA A 34 4.36 24.34 12.11
C ALA A 34 5.88 24.14 12.21
N ASN A 35 6.44 23.19 11.46
CA ASN A 35 7.88 22.96 11.44
C ASN A 35 8.67 24.15 10.87
N ARG A 36 8.08 24.93 9.95
CA ARG A 36 8.72 26.14 9.40
C ARG A 36 9.00 27.22 10.43
N VAL A 37 8.35 27.17 11.58
CA VAL A 37 8.60 28.11 12.70
C VAL A 37 9.94 27.82 13.40
N THR A 38 10.36 26.56 13.46
CA THR A 38 11.52 26.10 14.25
C THR A 38 12.63 25.47 13.42
N LYS A 39 12.36 25.13 12.17
CA LYS A 39 13.27 24.41 11.29
C LYS A 39 13.56 25.18 10.00
N SER A 40 14.68 24.84 9.34
CA SER A 40 14.95 25.36 8.00
C SER A 40 13.90 24.90 6.98
N LYS A 41 13.85 25.59 5.84
CA LYS A 41 12.95 25.21 4.76
C LYS A 41 13.28 23.83 4.21
N GLU A 42 14.56 23.52 4.09
CA GLU A 42 15.08 22.25 3.60
C GLU A 42 14.68 21.09 4.53
N GLU A 43 14.89 21.24 5.83
CA GLU A 43 14.52 20.24 6.83
C GLU A 43 13.00 20.03 6.86
N ALA A 44 12.22 21.12 6.84
CA ALA A 44 10.76 21.03 6.83
C ALA A 44 10.24 20.32 5.56
N ASN A 45 10.85 20.58 4.39
CA ASN A 45 10.52 19.90 3.14
C ASN A 45 10.88 18.41 3.17
N GLN A 46 12.03 18.04 3.71
CA GLN A 46 12.42 16.63 3.84
C GLN A 46 11.43 15.85 4.72
N ILE A 47 11.02 16.44 5.84
CA ILE A 47 10.01 15.83 6.74
C ILE A 47 8.67 15.70 6.01
N LEU A 48 8.22 16.75 5.32
CA LEU A 48 6.97 16.72 4.55
C LEU A 48 7.00 15.64 3.48
N ASN A 49 8.07 15.55 2.71
CA ASN A 49 8.21 14.55 1.65
C ASN A 49 8.24 13.12 2.21
N ALA A 50 8.93 12.89 3.32
CA ALA A 50 8.99 11.59 3.98
C ALA A 50 7.61 11.17 4.51
N ASP A 51 6.90 12.06 5.22
CA ASP A 51 5.57 11.80 5.78
C ASP A 51 4.55 11.55 4.63
N ASN A 52 4.58 12.36 3.59
CA ASN A 52 3.70 12.18 2.43
C ASN A 52 4.01 10.89 1.67
N ALA A 53 5.28 10.57 1.46
CA ALA A 53 5.69 9.33 0.79
C ALA A 53 5.18 8.10 1.55
N GLU A 54 5.26 8.12 2.88
CA GLU A 54 4.76 7.04 3.73
C GLU A 54 3.24 6.88 3.63
N ASP A 55 2.50 7.96 3.81
CA ASP A 55 1.03 7.95 3.80
C ASP A 55 0.46 7.57 2.43
N ILE A 56 1.06 8.07 1.35
CA ILE A 56 0.67 7.73 -0.03
C ILE A 56 1.01 6.27 -0.33
N TYR A 57 2.21 5.80 0.03
CA TYR A 57 2.61 4.41 -0.15
C TYR A 57 1.66 3.45 0.59
N ASP A 58 1.34 3.73 1.84
CA ASP A 58 0.42 2.91 2.62
C ASP A 58 -0.99 2.90 2.01
N GLY A 59 -1.46 4.03 1.50
CA GLY A 59 -2.72 4.12 0.77
C GLY A 59 -2.73 3.26 -0.49
N LEU A 60 -1.68 3.33 -1.30
CA LEU A 60 -1.52 2.52 -2.52
C LEU A 60 -1.38 1.03 -2.20
N LYS A 61 -0.62 0.69 -1.16
CA LYS A 61 -0.46 -0.69 -0.68
C LYS A 61 -1.79 -1.31 -0.24
N ASP A 62 -2.61 -0.55 0.47
CA ASP A 62 -3.93 -0.97 0.92
C ASP A 62 -4.91 -1.18 -0.24
N LEU A 63 -4.79 -0.39 -1.31
CA LEU A 63 -5.62 -0.52 -2.50
C LEU A 63 -5.25 -1.75 -3.34
N LYS A 64 -4.00 -2.23 -3.24
CA LYS A 64 -3.47 -3.34 -4.04
C LYS A 64 -3.70 -3.19 -5.56
N GLY A 65 -3.48 -4.25 -6.31
CA GLY A 65 -3.72 -4.27 -7.75
C GLY A 65 -2.98 -3.17 -8.51
N SER A 66 -3.67 -2.51 -9.41
CA SER A 66 -3.11 -1.46 -10.27
C SER A 66 -2.52 -0.28 -9.49
N ALA A 67 -3.08 0.07 -8.33
CA ALA A 67 -2.57 1.17 -7.50
C ALA A 67 -1.16 0.87 -6.96
N LEU A 68 -0.94 -0.35 -6.46
CA LEU A 68 0.40 -0.77 -6.02
C LEU A 68 1.37 -0.89 -7.19
N LYS A 69 0.88 -1.30 -8.36
CA LYS A 69 1.68 -1.35 -9.59
C LYS A 69 2.18 0.03 -10.02
N VAL A 70 1.34 1.07 -9.89
CA VAL A 70 1.74 2.46 -10.13
C VAL A 70 2.89 2.86 -9.20
N ALA A 71 2.81 2.56 -7.90
CA ALA A 71 3.91 2.83 -6.97
C ALA A 71 5.22 2.14 -7.40
N GLN A 72 5.15 0.89 -7.85
CA GLN A 72 6.30 0.16 -8.38
C GLN A 72 6.91 0.86 -9.60
N MET A 73 6.09 1.26 -10.56
CA MET A 73 6.54 1.97 -11.77
C MET A 73 7.18 3.32 -11.43
N MET A 74 6.56 4.11 -10.56
CA MET A 74 7.06 5.42 -10.15
C MET A 74 8.40 5.34 -9.39
N SER A 75 8.67 4.24 -8.71
CA SER A 75 9.96 4.03 -8.01
C SER A 75 11.12 3.71 -8.93
N MET A 76 10.86 3.33 -10.18
CA MET A 76 11.89 2.97 -11.15
C MET A 76 12.57 4.18 -11.78
N ASP A 77 11.89 5.30 -11.88
CA ASP A 77 12.45 6.55 -12.41
C ASP A 77 12.74 7.54 -11.28
N LYS A 78 14.02 7.71 -10.99
CA LYS A 78 14.51 8.57 -9.90
C LYS A 78 14.40 10.07 -10.20
N SER A 79 14.04 10.43 -11.43
CA SER A 79 13.95 11.84 -11.87
C SER A 79 12.55 12.44 -11.68
N ILE A 80 11.51 11.61 -11.55
CA ILE A 80 10.10 12.05 -11.51
C ILE A 80 9.70 12.55 -10.12
N LEU A 81 10.22 11.92 -9.06
CA LEU A 81 9.80 12.16 -7.68
C LEU A 81 10.98 12.58 -6.80
N PRO A 82 10.72 13.34 -5.72
CA PRO A 82 11.70 13.56 -4.66
C PRO A 82 12.26 12.22 -4.12
N LYS A 83 13.51 12.27 -3.64
CA LYS A 83 14.26 11.10 -3.18
C LYS A 83 13.49 10.28 -2.13
N GLU A 84 12.83 10.93 -1.19
CA GLU A 84 12.07 10.31 -0.10
C GLU A 84 10.92 9.44 -0.64
N TYR A 85 10.25 9.89 -1.72
CA TYR A 85 9.21 9.12 -2.39
C TYR A 85 9.78 7.89 -3.11
N VAL A 86 10.89 8.07 -3.83
CA VAL A 86 11.55 6.97 -4.55
C VAL A 86 12.00 5.89 -3.58
N GLU A 87 12.64 6.26 -2.47
CA GLU A 87 13.08 5.34 -1.43
C GLU A 87 11.89 4.57 -0.83
N LYS A 88 10.82 5.26 -0.49
CA LYS A 88 9.63 4.62 0.09
C LYS A 88 8.92 3.71 -0.90
N PHE A 89 8.71 4.15 -2.14
CA PHE A 89 7.99 3.39 -3.15
C PHE A 89 8.79 2.19 -3.66
N SER A 90 10.13 2.22 -3.60
CA SER A 90 10.96 1.08 -3.94
C SER A 90 10.69 -0.15 -3.07
N LEU A 91 10.18 0.05 -1.86
CA LEU A 91 9.76 -1.06 -0.99
C LEU A 91 8.65 -1.91 -1.63
N SER A 92 7.82 -1.32 -2.50
CA SER A 92 6.78 -2.05 -3.23
C SER A 92 7.32 -3.11 -4.18
N GLN A 93 8.59 -3.02 -4.58
CA GLN A 93 9.23 -4.01 -5.44
C GLN A 93 9.60 -5.29 -4.68
N PHE A 94 9.84 -5.18 -3.38
CA PHE A 94 10.35 -6.27 -2.57
C PHE A 94 9.36 -6.80 -1.52
N SER A 95 8.32 -6.04 -1.23
CA SER A 95 7.50 -6.26 -0.04
C SER A 95 6.02 -6.03 -0.32
N VAL A 96 5.35 -7.06 -0.83
CA VAL A 96 3.89 -7.06 -1.03
C VAL A 96 3.23 -7.85 0.10
N PRO A 97 2.27 -7.26 0.84
CA PRO A 97 1.58 -7.97 1.92
C PRO A 97 0.84 -9.21 1.38
N PRO A 98 1.03 -10.39 1.97
CA PRO A 98 0.31 -11.59 1.55
C PRO A 98 -1.17 -11.51 1.91
N LEU A 99 -2.01 -12.22 1.17
CA LEU A 99 -3.40 -12.47 1.53
C LEU A 99 -3.47 -13.43 2.73
N SER A 100 -4.44 -13.23 3.61
CA SER A 100 -4.67 -14.16 4.71
C SER A 100 -5.27 -15.48 4.20
N GLY A 101 -4.99 -16.58 4.90
CA GLY A 101 -5.57 -17.90 4.60
C GLY A 101 -7.11 -17.89 4.49
N PRO A 102 -7.84 -17.27 5.44
CA PRO A 102 -9.29 -17.13 5.33
C PRO A 102 -9.76 -16.39 4.08
N LEU A 103 -9.04 -15.34 3.65
CA LEU A 103 -9.37 -14.61 2.42
C LEU A 103 -9.15 -15.48 1.18
N ILE A 104 -8.07 -16.28 1.14
CA ILE A 104 -7.79 -17.24 0.06
C ILE A 104 -8.89 -18.30 0.00
N SER A 105 -9.25 -18.91 1.12
CA SER A 105 -10.32 -19.93 1.18
C SER A 105 -11.66 -19.37 0.69
N LYS A 106 -11.99 -18.14 1.07
CA LYS A 106 -13.19 -17.45 0.58
C LYS A 106 -13.15 -17.26 -0.94
N THR A 107 -12.01 -16.86 -1.49
CA THR A 107 -11.82 -16.67 -2.93
C THR A 107 -11.97 -17.99 -3.69
N PHE A 108 -11.38 -19.07 -3.19
CA PHE A 108 -11.56 -20.42 -3.76
C PHE A 108 -13.03 -20.82 -3.77
N LYS A 109 -13.73 -20.67 -2.64
CA LYS A 109 -15.15 -21.02 -2.55
C LYS A 109 -16.02 -20.20 -3.50
N GLN A 110 -15.70 -18.92 -3.69
CA GLN A 110 -16.42 -18.06 -4.62
C GLN A 110 -16.22 -18.45 -6.10
N ASN A 111 -15.02 -18.89 -6.47
CA ASN A 111 -14.69 -19.19 -7.86
C ASN A 111 -14.89 -20.66 -8.25
N PHE A 112 -14.71 -21.58 -7.32
CA PHE A 112 -14.76 -23.03 -7.56
C PHE A 112 -15.89 -23.75 -6.83
N GLY A 113 -16.65 -23.06 -5.98
CA GLY A 113 -17.70 -23.65 -5.16
C GLY A 113 -17.21 -24.55 -4.03
N LYS A 114 -15.89 -24.75 -3.89
CA LYS A 114 -15.23 -25.66 -2.94
C LYS A 114 -14.09 -24.95 -2.22
N ASN A 115 -13.76 -25.44 -1.02
CA ASN A 115 -12.56 -24.99 -0.31
C ASN A 115 -11.30 -25.61 -0.91
N PRO A 116 -10.11 -25.01 -0.73
CA PRO A 116 -8.85 -25.57 -1.26
C PRO A 116 -8.60 -27.03 -0.81
N GLN A 117 -8.95 -27.36 0.45
CA GLN A 117 -8.77 -28.70 1.04
C GLN A 117 -9.66 -29.78 0.39
N GLU A 118 -10.69 -29.37 -0.33
CA GLU A 118 -11.56 -30.30 -1.08
C GLU A 118 -11.05 -30.52 -2.52
N LEU A 119 -10.11 -29.67 -2.99
CA LEU A 119 -9.55 -29.70 -4.36
C LEU A 119 -8.13 -30.28 -4.40
N TYR A 120 -7.39 -30.16 -3.30
CA TYR A 120 -5.99 -30.58 -3.23
C TYR A 120 -5.75 -31.52 -2.05
N ASP A 121 -4.84 -32.46 -2.20
CA ASP A 121 -4.43 -33.40 -1.13
C ASP A 121 -3.79 -32.68 0.05
N SER A 122 -3.08 -31.57 -0.21
CA SER A 122 -2.55 -30.69 0.82
C SER A 122 -2.63 -29.23 0.35
N PHE A 123 -2.91 -28.33 1.28
CA PHE A 123 -2.95 -26.90 1.00
C PHE A 123 -2.49 -26.10 2.22
N ASP A 124 -1.39 -25.37 2.07
CA ASP A 124 -0.88 -24.50 3.12
C ASP A 124 -1.70 -23.22 3.24
N ASN A 125 -2.22 -22.96 4.44
CA ASN A 125 -2.96 -21.72 4.72
C ASN A 125 -2.08 -20.49 4.86
N LYS A 126 -0.74 -20.67 4.95
CA LYS A 126 0.23 -19.59 5.04
C LYS A 126 0.82 -19.33 3.66
N ALA A 127 0.73 -18.08 3.22
CA ALA A 127 1.33 -17.67 1.95
C ALA A 127 2.87 -17.85 1.97
N ILE A 128 3.41 -18.47 0.94
CA ILE A 128 4.85 -18.63 0.71
C ILE A 128 5.38 -17.38 -0.01
N HIS A 129 4.64 -16.89 -1.00
CA HIS A 129 4.96 -15.70 -1.77
C HIS A 129 3.73 -14.81 -1.94
N ALA A 130 3.96 -13.53 -2.22
CA ALA A 130 2.92 -12.56 -2.53
C ALA A 130 3.31 -11.72 -3.72
N ALA A 131 2.33 -11.35 -4.56
CA ALA A 131 2.50 -10.49 -5.70
C ALA A 131 1.54 -9.30 -5.66
N SER A 132 1.86 -8.24 -6.41
CA SER A 132 1.01 -7.07 -6.61
C SER A 132 -0.08 -7.38 -7.64
N ILE A 133 -1.13 -8.04 -7.23
CA ILE A 133 -2.26 -8.36 -8.10
C ILE A 133 -3.34 -7.28 -7.95
#